data_9b6a5f726d157e991c8469926a237dcb
#
_entry.id   9b6a5f726d157e991c8469926a237dcb
#
_cell.length_a   1.000
_cell.length_b   1.000
_cell.length_c   1.000
_cell.angle_alpha   90.00
_cell.angle_beta   90.00
_cell.angle_gamma   90.00
#
_symmetry.space_group_name_H-M   'P 1'
#
loop_
_entity.id
_entity.type
_entity.pdbx_description
1 polymer ?
#
loop_
_entity_poly.entity_id
_entity_poly.type
_entity_poly.pdbx_seq_one_letter_code
_entity_poly.pdbx_strand_id
1 'polypeptide(L)'
;MSNESVSNEAIEQASLQLDAHIQEIIKWHFSPDTGCSFWLDWASKAGWNPAEEIKGLNDLINKFPHFQDEWLRDLQPEVWVPKAFQGQPFNVFETGGTTGMPKQRIGWNDYKVDYSEFSEKISDEHFPRNHYWLMMGPTGPRRLRLAIEHLANVRGCSCYFIDLDPRFVKKVI
;
A
#
# COMPACT_ATOMS: atom_id res chain seq x y z
N MET A 1 -27.23 4.87 15.38
CA MET A 1 -25.89 5.48 15.35
C MET A 1 -26.06 6.98 15.34
N SER A 2 -25.70 7.65 16.45
CA SER A 2 -25.77 9.11 16.55
C SER A 2 -24.74 9.71 15.59
N ASN A 3 -25.20 10.50 14.62
CA ASN A 3 -24.34 11.34 13.78
C ASN A 3 -23.80 12.47 14.70
N GLU A 4 -22.71 12.23 15.42
CA GLU A 4 -21.95 13.30 16.01
C GLU A 4 -21.30 14.08 14.88
N SER A 5 -21.73 15.31 14.67
CA SER A 5 -21.09 16.21 13.70
C SER A 5 -19.66 16.50 14.18
N VAL A 6 -18.68 16.14 13.35
CA VAL A 6 -17.26 16.47 13.61
C VAL A 6 -17.13 17.99 13.70
N SER A 7 -16.47 18.50 14.74
CA SER A 7 -16.28 19.94 14.91
C SER A 7 -15.32 20.51 13.87
N ASN A 8 -15.51 21.79 13.48
CA ASN A 8 -14.61 22.47 12.54
C ASN A 8 -13.16 22.51 13.06
N GLU A 9 -12.99 22.64 14.37
CA GLU A 9 -11.66 22.62 15.02
C GLU A 9 -10.96 21.26 14.84
N ALA A 10 -11.70 20.14 14.96
CA ALA A 10 -11.16 18.81 14.75
C ALA A 10 -10.76 18.60 13.27
N ILE A 11 -11.53 19.15 12.32
CA ILE A 11 -11.21 19.10 10.89
C ILE A 11 -9.93 19.90 10.61
N GLU A 12 -9.81 21.09 11.16
CA GLU A 12 -8.63 21.95 10.98
C GLU A 12 -7.37 21.29 11.57
N GLN A 13 -7.46 20.73 12.77
CA GLN A 13 -6.35 20.00 13.38
C GLN A 13 -5.94 18.78 12.56
N ALA A 14 -6.89 17.99 12.06
CA ALA A 14 -6.60 16.85 11.22
C ALA A 14 -5.91 17.26 9.89
N SER A 15 -6.33 18.39 9.30
CA SER A 15 -5.71 18.95 8.09
C SER A 15 -4.26 19.36 8.33
N LEU A 16 -3.98 20.06 9.44
CA LEU A 16 -2.62 20.46 9.81
C LEU A 16 -1.70 19.25 10.07
N GLN A 17 -2.23 18.20 10.72
CA GLN A 17 -1.49 16.96 10.95
C GLN A 17 -1.19 16.24 9.61
N LEU A 18 -2.16 16.19 8.70
CA LEU A 18 -1.97 15.60 7.38
C LEU A 18 -0.90 16.35 6.58
N ASP A 19 -0.93 17.68 6.57
CA ASP A 19 0.07 18.49 5.86
C ASP A 19 1.48 18.29 6.44
N ALA A 20 1.61 18.24 7.75
CA ALA A 20 2.88 17.95 8.41
C ALA A 20 3.42 16.56 8.06
N HIS A 21 2.55 15.56 8.05
CA HIS A 21 2.91 14.19 7.66
C HIS A 21 3.31 14.09 6.19
N ILE A 22 2.60 14.76 5.30
CA ILE A 22 2.97 14.84 3.87
C ILE A 22 4.36 15.44 3.70
N GLN A 23 4.68 16.54 4.40
CA GLN A 23 6.01 17.13 4.34
C GLN A 23 7.11 16.16 4.81
N GLU A 24 6.85 15.44 5.89
CA GLU A 24 7.79 14.42 6.40
C GLU A 24 8.04 13.32 5.36
N ILE A 25 6.98 12.74 4.80
CA ILE A 25 7.06 11.69 3.78
C ILE A 25 7.79 12.20 2.52
N ILE A 26 7.46 13.38 2.03
CA ILE A 26 8.10 13.94 0.84
C ILE A 26 9.59 14.16 1.09
N LYS A 27 9.97 14.77 2.21
CA LYS A 27 11.38 14.94 2.57
C LYS A 27 12.12 13.61 2.63
N TRP A 28 11.49 12.59 3.20
CA TRP A 28 12.08 11.26 3.31
C TRP A 28 12.27 10.59 1.94
N HIS A 29 11.26 10.64 1.07
CA HIS A 29 11.31 10.02 -0.26
C HIS A 29 12.26 10.71 -1.23
N PHE A 30 12.46 12.00 -1.10
CA PHE A 30 13.35 12.81 -1.95
C PHE A 30 14.69 13.13 -1.32
N SER A 31 14.99 12.56 -0.15
CA SER A 31 16.34 12.64 0.46
C SER A 31 17.30 11.67 -0.24
N PRO A 32 18.54 12.12 -0.59
CA PRO A 32 19.58 11.25 -1.10
C PRO A 32 19.95 10.09 -0.16
N ASP A 33 19.67 10.22 1.14
CA ASP A 33 20.05 9.22 2.15
C ASP A 33 18.97 8.15 2.34
N THR A 34 17.71 8.45 2.05
CA THR A 34 16.58 7.56 2.35
C THR A 34 15.74 7.19 1.13
N GLY A 35 15.65 8.05 0.13
CA GLY A 35 14.80 7.87 -1.05
C GLY A 35 15.21 6.70 -1.94
N CYS A 36 14.28 6.23 -2.79
CA CYS A 36 14.57 5.22 -3.80
C CYS A 36 15.17 5.86 -5.07
N SER A 37 15.87 5.04 -5.88
CA SER A 37 16.52 5.53 -7.10
C SER A 37 15.54 6.14 -8.09
N PHE A 38 14.34 5.59 -8.23
CA PHE A 38 13.31 6.13 -9.12
C PHE A 38 12.94 7.57 -8.77
N TRP A 39 12.55 7.86 -7.52
CA TRP A 39 12.11 9.20 -7.13
C TRP A 39 13.25 10.21 -7.13
N LEU A 40 14.47 9.80 -6.81
CA LEU A 40 15.65 10.68 -6.88
C LEU A 40 15.99 11.05 -8.34
N ASP A 41 15.95 10.09 -9.26
CA ASP A 41 16.16 10.33 -10.69
C ASP A 41 15.04 11.19 -11.28
N TRP A 42 13.79 10.90 -10.93
CA TRP A 42 12.64 11.70 -11.34
C TRP A 42 12.79 13.17 -10.88
N ALA A 43 13.10 13.40 -9.62
CA ALA A 43 13.28 14.76 -9.07
C ALA A 43 14.39 15.51 -9.77
N SER A 44 15.50 14.85 -10.14
CA SER A 44 16.60 15.49 -10.88
C SER A 44 16.19 16.04 -12.25
N LYS A 45 15.10 15.49 -12.82
CA LYS A 45 14.55 15.86 -14.14
C LYS A 45 13.32 16.75 -14.08
N ALA A 46 12.70 16.86 -12.91
CA ALA A 46 11.42 17.57 -12.73
C ALA A 46 11.53 19.09 -12.89
N GLY A 47 12.73 19.67 -12.75
CA GLY A 47 12.96 21.12 -12.84
C GLY A 47 12.53 21.91 -11.59
N TRP A 48 12.12 21.22 -10.51
CA TRP A 48 11.74 21.79 -9.23
C TRP A 48 12.06 20.80 -8.09
N ASN A 49 12.15 21.27 -6.84
CA ASN A 49 12.51 20.47 -5.69
C ASN A 49 11.27 20.05 -4.87
N PRO A 50 10.82 18.78 -4.95
CA PRO A 50 9.65 18.33 -4.19
C PRO A 50 9.78 18.53 -2.68
N ALA A 51 10.97 18.28 -2.10
CA ALA A 51 11.20 18.41 -0.66
C ALA A 51 11.08 19.86 -0.15
N GLU A 52 11.29 20.85 -1.02
CA GLU A 52 11.19 22.27 -0.68
C GLU A 52 9.81 22.83 -0.99
N GLU A 53 9.16 22.37 -2.05
CA GLU A 53 7.97 23.02 -2.60
C GLU A 53 6.65 22.40 -2.18
N ILE A 54 6.65 21.14 -1.71
CA ILE A 54 5.43 20.51 -1.18
C ILE A 54 5.29 20.84 0.30
N LYS A 55 4.26 21.60 0.63
CA LYS A 55 3.94 22.03 2.01
C LYS A 55 2.72 21.35 2.61
N GLY A 56 2.00 20.56 1.82
CA GLY A 56 0.82 19.83 2.25
C GLY A 56 0.06 19.20 1.10
N LEU A 57 -1.16 18.77 1.39
CA LEU A 57 -2.00 18.02 0.46
C LEU A 57 -2.30 18.80 -0.83
N ASN A 58 -2.61 20.08 -0.72
CA ASN A 58 -2.93 20.90 -1.88
C ASN A 58 -1.74 21.04 -2.85
N ASP A 59 -0.53 21.23 -2.34
CA ASP A 59 0.67 21.27 -3.18
C ASP A 59 0.92 19.89 -3.82
N LEU A 60 0.77 18.81 -3.06
CA LEU A 60 0.94 17.45 -3.56
C LEU A 60 0.00 17.17 -4.74
N ILE A 61 -1.28 17.52 -4.63
CA ILE A 61 -2.27 17.29 -5.68
C ILE A 61 -2.02 18.17 -6.90
N ASN A 62 -1.61 19.43 -6.71
CA ASN A 62 -1.52 20.39 -7.81
C ASN A 62 -0.17 20.39 -8.53
N LYS A 63 0.92 20.00 -7.87
CA LYS A 63 2.28 20.06 -8.43
C LYS A 63 2.78 18.71 -8.92
N PHE A 64 2.40 17.59 -8.28
CA PHE A 64 2.80 16.29 -8.78
C PHE A 64 2.01 15.89 -10.02
N PRO A 65 2.67 15.36 -11.06
CA PRO A 65 1.97 14.74 -12.18
C PRO A 65 1.27 13.46 -11.75
N HIS A 66 0.27 13.04 -12.50
CA HIS A 66 -0.35 11.74 -12.30
C HIS A 66 0.69 10.62 -12.44
N PHE A 67 0.63 9.66 -11.52
CA PHE A 67 1.46 8.47 -11.55
C PHE A 67 1.15 7.65 -12.81
N GLN A 68 2.19 7.27 -13.55
CA GLN A 68 2.04 6.46 -14.76
C GLN A 68 2.08 4.97 -14.39
N ASP A 69 1.01 4.27 -14.70
CA ASP A 69 0.88 2.84 -14.41
C ASP A 69 1.96 1.97 -15.09
N GLU A 70 2.47 2.44 -16.22
CA GLU A 70 3.53 1.81 -16.99
C GLU A 70 4.82 1.67 -16.18
N TRP A 71 5.11 2.62 -15.31
CA TRP A 71 6.29 2.55 -14.44
C TRP A 71 6.30 1.31 -13.55
N LEU A 72 5.11 0.84 -13.13
CA LEU A 72 4.98 -0.39 -12.33
C LEU A 72 5.01 -1.68 -13.18
N ARG A 73 4.99 -1.57 -14.50
CA ARG A 73 5.08 -2.71 -15.43
C ARG A 73 6.47 -2.86 -16.02
N ASP A 74 7.08 -1.72 -16.36
CA ASP A 74 8.26 -1.69 -17.24
C ASP A 74 9.56 -1.59 -16.43
N LEU A 75 9.49 -1.11 -15.18
CA LEU A 75 10.67 -0.93 -14.34
C LEU A 75 10.87 -2.12 -13.40
N GLN A 76 12.13 -2.43 -13.11
CA GLN A 76 12.47 -3.48 -12.15
C GLN A 76 12.04 -3.09 -10.73
N PRO A 77 11.54 -4.04 -9.92
CA PRO A 77 11.07 -3.76 -8.56
C PRO A 77 12.10 -3.08 -7.66
N GLU A 78 13.38 -3.33 -7.88
CA GLU A 78 14.49 -2.78 -7.09
C GLU A 78 14.58 -1.25 -7.16
N VAL A 79 14.13 -0.62 -8.25
CA VAL A 79 14.15 0.84 -8.38
C VAL A 79 13.25 1.54 -7.37
N TRP A 80 12.26 0.81 -6.85
CA TRP A 80 11.31 1.29 -5.84
C TRP A 80 11.80 1.11 -4.40
N VAL A 81 12.90 0.36 -4.19
CA VAL A 81 13.43 0.09 -2.85
C VAL A 81 14.13 1.33 -2.30
N PRO A 82 13.63 1.94 -1.21
CA PRO A 82 14.30 3.05 -0.58
C PRO A 82 15.67 2.64 -0.03
N LYS A 83 16.63 3.56 0.00
CA LYS A 83 17.99 3.29 0.52
C LYS A 83 17.98 2.77 1.96
N ALA A 84 17.05 3.27 2.78
CA ALA A 84 16.87 2.81 4.16
C ALA A 84 16.52 1.31 4.27
N PHE A 85 16.03 0.68 3.20
CA PHE A 85 15.62 -0.73 3.15
C PHE A 85 16.49 -1.57 2.21
N GLN A 86 17.58 -1.01 1.68
CA GLN A 86 18.51 -1.76 0.84
C GLN A 86 19.11 -2.97 1.58
N GLY A 87 19.20 -4.09 0.87
CA GLY A 87 19.71 -5.35 1.45
C GLY A 87 18.67 -6.13 2.28
N GLN A 88 17.48 -5.57 2.53
CA GLN A 88 16.39 -6.32 3.14
C GLN A 88 15.59 -7.05 2.07
N PRO A 89 15.23 -8.33 2.26
CA PRO A 89 14.34 -9.03 1.36
C PRO A 89 12.94 -8.39 1.38
N PHE A 90 12.31 -8.31 0.24
CA PHE A 90 10.96 -7.75 0.07
C PHE A 90 10.05 -8.69 -0.73
N ASN A 91 8.75 -8.50 -0.60
CA ASN A 91 7.78 -9.19 -1.43
C ASN A 91 7.51 -8.38 -2.70
N VAL A 92 7.34 -9.08 -3.82
CA VAL A 92 6.81 -8.48 -5.05
C VAL A 92 5.35 -8.92 -5.20
N PHE A 93 4.45 -7.97 -5.21
CA PHE A 93 3.03 -8.19 -5.41
C PHE A 93 2.60 -7.77 -6.81
N GLU A 94 1.75 -8.56 -7.43
CA GLU A 94 1.29 -8.30 -8.79
C GLU A 94 -0.22 -8.07 -8.85
N THR A 95 -0.66 -7.23 -9.79
CA THR A 95 -2.07 -7.08 -10.15
C THR A 95 -2.56 -8.19 -11.08
N GLY A 96 -3.86 -8.23 -11.38
CA GLY A 96 -4.47 -9.27 -12.22
C GLY A 96 -3.99 -9.36 -13.67
N GLY A 97 -3.32 -8.33 -14.20
CA GLY A 97 -2.86 -8.31 -15.57
C GLY A 97 -4.00 -8.36 -16.61
N THR A 98 -5.20 -7.88 -16.28
CA THR A 98 -6.37 -7.92 -17.17
C THR A 98 -6.24 -7.03 -18.40
N THR A 99 -5.44 -5.96 -18.30
CA THR A 99 -5.23 -4.97 -19.36
C THR A 99 -3.81 -4.97 -19.90
N GLY A 100 -3.03 -6.03 -19.67
CA GLY A 100 -1.64 -6.16 -20.11
C GLY A 100 -0.78 -6.86 -19.07
N MET A 101 0.54 -6.61 -19.11
CA MET A 101 1.45 -7.12 -18.09
C MET A 101 1.00 -6.68 -16.68
N PRO A 102 1.08 -7.56 -15.68
CA PRO A 102 0.76 -7.20 -14.30
C PRO A 102 1.63 -6.04 -13.82
N LYS A 103 1.02 -5.11 -13.09
CA LYS A 103 1.79 -4.10 -12.34
C LYS A 103 2.43 -4.77 -11.15
N GLN A 104 3.69 -4.46 -10.89
CA GLN A 104 4.45 -4.96 -9.76
C GLN A 104 4.57 -3.89 -8.68
N ARG A 105 4.39 -4.28 -7.42
CA ARG A 105 4.58 -3.43 -6.26
C ARG A 105 5.40 -4.18 -5.22
N ILE A 106 6.37 -3.50 -4.65
CA ILE A 106 7.13 -4.03 -3.51
C ILE A 106 6.39 -3.78 -2.20
N GLY A 107 6.65 -4.61 -1.21
CA GLY A 107 6.18 -4.42 0.15
C GLY A 107 6.90 -5.35 1.12
N TRP A 108 6.93 -4.97 2.38
CA TRP A 108 7.51 -5.78 3.45
C TRP A 108 6.40 -6.41 4.29
N ASN A 109 6.31 -6.02 5.54
CA ASN A 109 5.33 -6.55 6.49
C ASN A 109 4.23 -5.53 6.84
N ASP A 110 4.06 -4.48 6.02
CA ASP A 110 3.08 -3.42 6.17
C ASP A 110 1.65 -3.97 6.35
N TYR A 111 1.29 -4.99 5.58
CA TYR A 111 0.01 -5.67 5.71
C TYR A 111 -0.25 -6.26 7.11
N LYS A 112 0.79 -6.60 7.86
CA LYS A 112 0.64 -7.13 9.22
C LYS A 112 0.14 -6.05 10.18
N VAL A 113 0.64 -4.83 10.05
CA VAL A 113 0.17 -3.68 10.85
C VAL A 113 -1.28 -3.40 10.52
N ASP A 114 -1.60 -3.19 9.24
CA ASP A 114 -2.94 -2.88 8.76
C ASP A 114 -3.98 -3.89 9.25
N TYR A 115 -3.70 -5.19 9.06
CA TYR A 115 -4.67 -6.23 9.36
C TYR A 115 -4.70 -6.64 10.84
N SER A 116 -3.66 -6.36 11.61
CA SER A 116 -3.73 -6.47 13.08
C SER A 116 -4.68 -5.41 13.66
N GLU A 117 -4.54 -4.15 13.24
CA GLU A 117 -5.46 -3.08 13.65
C GLU A 117 -6.89 -3.33 13.16
N PHE A 118 -7.05 -3.82 11.93
CA PHE A 118 -8.35 -4.17 11.38
C PHE A 118 -9.02 -5.29 12.17
N SER A 119 -8.26 -6.28 12.66
CA SER A 119 -8.76 -7.37 13.50
C SER A 119 -9.52 -6.88 14.73
N GLU A 120 -9.11 -5.75 15.32
CA GLU A 120 -9.74 -5.20 16.52
C GLU A 120 -11.04 -4.43 16.20
N LYS A 121 -11.28 -4.12 14.93
CA LYS A 121 -12.43 -3.33 14.48
C LYS A 121 -13.54 -4.16 13.84
N ILE A 122 -13.24 -5.38 13.40
CA ILE A 122 -14.22 -6.26 12.75
C ILE A 122 -15.03 -7.06 13.77
N SER A 123 -16.30 -7.31 13.45
CA SER A 123 -17.22 -8.06 14.29
C SER A 123 -16.80 -9.52 14.47
N ASP A 124 -16.81 -10.01 15.69
CA ASP A 124 -16.60 -11.42 16.00
C ASP A 124 -17.78 -12.32 15.55
N GLU A 125 -18.96 -11.75 15.36
CA GLU A 125 -20.12 -12.44 14.82
C GLU A 125 -19.91 -12.87 13.36
N HIS A 126 -19.34 -11.97 12.54
CA HIS A 126 -19.11 -12.23 11.11
C HIS A 126 -17.73 -12.83 10.83
N PHE A 127 -16.78 -12.55 11.69
CA PHE A 127 -15.40 -13.02 11.58
C PHE A 127 -14.96 -13.65 12.90
N PRO A 128 -15.46 -14.85 13.23
CA PRO A 128 -15.27 -15.47 14.53
C PRO A 128 -13.80 -15.75 14.84
N ARG A 129 -13.43 -15.64 16.13
CA ARG A 129 -12.10 -16.02 16.64
C ARG A 129 -12.05 -17.52 16.93
N ASN A 130 -10.85 -18.12 16.88
CA ASN A 130 -10.60 -19.52 17.22
C ASN A 130 -11.42 -20.52 16.37
N HIS A 131 -11.60 -20.21 15.10
CA HIS A 131 -12.34 -21.02 14.13
C HIS A 131 -11.50 -21.33 12.88
N TYR A 132 -12.12 -21.99 11.91
CA TYR A 132 -11.55 -22.24 10.59
C TYR A 132 -12.12 -21.22 9.60
N TRP A 133 -11.23 -20.60 8.86
CA TRP A 133 -11.58 -19.66 7.79
C TRP A 133 -11.30 -20.27 6.43
N LEU A 134 -12.09 -19.89 5.44
CA LEU A 134 -11.88 -20.26 4.05
C LEU A 134 -11.78 -18.98 3.22
N MET A 135 -10.60 -18.76 2.65
CA MET A 135 -10.41 -17.70 1.65
C MET A 135 -10.65 -18.29 0.26
N MET A 136 -11.61 -17.71 -0.46
CA MET A 136 -11.88 -18.01 -1.87
C MET A 136 -11.43 -16.80 -2.70
N GLY A 137 -10.22 -16.87 -3.29
CA GLY A 137 -9.65 -15.72 -4.00
C GLY A 137 -8.25 -16.02 -4.54
N PRO A 138 -7.62 -15.02 -5.20
CA PRO A 138 -6.30 -15.20 -5.79
C PRO A 138 -5.23 -15.43 -4.72
N THR A 139 -4.52 -16.54 -4.78
CA THR A 139 -3.47 -16.92 -3.83
C THR A 139 -2.05 -16.74 -4.36
N GLY A 140 -1.88 -16.36 -5.64
CA GLY A 140 -0.59 -16.15 -6.28
C GLY A 140 0.22 -14.99 -5.66
N PRO A 141 0.96 -14.18 -6.44
CA PRO A 141 1.77 -13.08 -5.94
C PRO A 141 0.90 -11.89 -5.49
N ARG A 142 -0.03 -12.15 -4.58
CA ARG A 142 -1.05 -11.21 -4.10
C ARG A 142 -0.84 -10.87 -2.63
N ARG A 143 -0.76 -9.59 -2.33
CA ARG A 143 -0.75 -9.07 -0.95
C ARG A 143 -1.96 -9.59 -0.15
N LEU A 144 -3.12 -9.71 -0.80
CA LEU A 144 -4.36 -10.14 -0.16
C LEU A 144 -4.25 -11.52 0.51
N ARG A 145 -3.58 -12.49 -0.14
CA ARG A 145 -3.39 -13.82 0.47
C ARG A 145 -2.66 -13.72 1.81
N LEU A 146 -1.52 -13.03 1.84
CA LEU A 146 -0.72 -12.86 3.06
C LEU A 146 -1.48 -12.08 4.13
N ALA A 147 -2.25 -11.08 3.72
CA ALA A 147 -3.06 -10.26 4.61
C ALA A 147 -4.18 -11.05 5.29
N ILE A 148 -4.92 -11.87 4.54
CA ILE A 148 -6.00 -12.70 5.11
C ILE A 148 -5.44 -13.83 5.98
N GLU A 149 -4.34 -14.46 5.57
CA GLU A 149 -3.65 -15.45 6.41
C GLU A 149 -3.21 -14.84 7.75
N HIS A 150 -2.61 -13.64 7.71
CA HIS A 150 -2.22 -12.92 8.91
C HIS A 150 -3.44 -12.54 9.77
N LEU A 151 -4.51 -12.01 9.16
CA LEU A 151 -5.75 -11.66 9.86
C LEU A 151 -6.34 -12.87 10.58
N ALA A 152 -6.42 -14.03 9.91
CA ALA A 152 -6.89 -15.26 10.52
C ALA A 152 -5.99 -15.65 11.72
N ASN A 153 -4.68 -15.60 11.55
CA ASN A 153 -3.72 -15.97 12.59
C ASN A 153 -3.83 -15.09 13.84
N VAL A 154 -3.93 -13.76 13.69
CA VAL A 154 -4.09 -12.85 14.87
C VAL A 154 -5.44 -13.05 15.58
N ARG A 155 -6.41 -13.67 14.90
CA ARG A 155 -7.70 -14.05 15.50
C ARG A 155 -7.73 -15.48 16.04
N GLY A 156 -6.58 -16.18 16.06
CA GLY A 156 -6.47 -17.56 16.51
C GLY A 156 -7.10 -18.58 15.57
N CYS A 157 -7.26 -18.23 14.29
CA CYS A 157 -7.91 -19.05 13.27
C CYS A 157 -6.90 -19.75 12.36
N SER A 158 -7.24 -20.95 11.88
CA SER A 158 -6.58 -21.56 10.74
C SER A 158 -7.26 -21.13 9.43
N CYS A 159 -6.49 -20.74 8.43
CA CYS A 159 -7.03 -20.29 7.13
C CYS A 159 -6.76 -21.33 6.05
N TYR A 160 -7.82 -21.78 5.39
CA TYR A 160 -7.76 -22.60 4.17
C TYR A 160 -7.92 -21.72 2.94
N PHE A 161 -7.34 -22.14 1.81
CA PHE A 161 -7.34 -21.36 0.58
C PHE A 161 -7.88 -22.16 -0.60
N ILE A 162 -8.80 -21.54 -1.36
CA ILE A 162 -9.18 -21.98 -2.69
C ILE A 162 -8.70 -20.91 -3.66
N ASP A 163 -7.78 -21.27 -4.56
CA ASP A 163 -7.23 -20.33 -5.52
C ASP A 163 -8.22 -20.05 -6.65
N LEU A 164 -8.69 -18.80 -6.73
CA LEU A 164 -9.52 -18.29 -7.80
C LEU A 164 -8.78 -17.18 -8.57
N ASP A 165 -7.51 -17.41 -8.93
CA ASP A 165 -6.74 -16.42 -9.68
C ASP A 165 -7.38 -16.21 -11.07
N PRO A 166 -7.79 -14.97 -11.41
CA PRO A 166 -8.43 -14.64 -12.69
C PRO A 166 -7.59 -15.03 -13.92
N ARG A 167 -6.26 -15.14 -13.75
CA ARG A 167 -5.35 -15.60 -14.81
C ARG A 167 -5.57 -17.07 -15.18
N PHE A 168 -6.01 -17.88 -14.21
CA PHE A 168 -6.37 -19.27 -14.41
C PHE A 168 -7.81 -19.43 -14.87
N VAL A 169 -8.74 -18.76 -14.21
CA VAL A 169 -10.18 -18.86 -14.50
C VAL A 169 -10.48 -18.48 -15.95
N LYS A 170 -9.83 -17.45 -16.49
CA LYS A 170 -9.98 -17.04 -17.90
C LYS A 170 -9.46 -18.04 -18.93
N LYS A 171 -8.64 -19.01 -18.52
CA LYS A 171 -8.11 -20.04 -19.43
C LYS A 171 -8.94 -21.33 -19.41
N VAL A 172 -9.84 -21.46 -18.46
CA VAL A 172 -10.64 -22.66 -18.23
C VAL A 172 -12.10 -22.44 -18.67
N ILE A 173 -12.53 -21.19 -18.86
CA ILE A 173 -13.82 -20.80 -19.39
C ILE A 173 -13.66 -20.31 -20.85
#